data_87284695321494fde3472dfc0c588d85
#
_entry.id   87284695321494fde3472dfc0c588d85
#
_cell.length_a   1.000
_cell.length_b   1.000
_cell.length_c   1.000
_cell.angle_alpha   90.00
_cell.angle_beta   90.00
_cell.angle_gamma   90.00
#
_symmetry.space_group_name_H-M   'P 1'
#
loop_
_entity.id
_entity.type
_entity.pdbx_description
1 polymer ?
#
loop_
_entity_poly.entity_id
_entity_poly.type
_entity_poly.pdbx_seq_one_letter_code
_entity_poly.pdbx_strand_id
1 'polypeptide(L)'
;SNFEESKKYLLSFCKNVFNFGTVEKATQAKLLSNFLSLLTTTTVIEFFRSAKKLHNNLNLLCDVAKLGSGNSGALNRIADKALKGDYKGYVFSVNNTLKDLTYINDLLKESYNSEALSKIAMNFYESAKDNGYGDLLVSELIEKEY
;
A
#
# COMPACT_ATOMS: atom_id res chain seq x y z
N SER A 1 28.89 3.53 -18.90
CA SER A 1 27.70 4.38 -18.76
C SER A 1 27.67 4.94 -17.35
N ASN A 2 27.20 6.16 -17.16
CA ASN A 2 27.07 6.81 -15.83
C ASN A 2 26.30 5.96 -14.81
N PHE A 3 25.52 4.98 -15.26
CA PHE A 3 24.77 4.08 -14.36
C PHE A 3 25.70 3.17 -13.53
N GLU A 4 26.67 2.52 -14.14
CA GLU A 4 27.56 1.59 -13.41
C GLU A 4 28.45 2.31 -12.38
N GLU A 5 28.83 3.54 -12.66
CA GLU A 5 29.53 4.38 -11.71
C GLU A 5 28.60 4.80 -10.57
N SER A 6 27.42 5.34 -10.86
CA SER A 6 26.42 5.72 -9.86
C SER A 6 25.97 4.54 -9.01
N LYS A 7 25.84 3.34 -9.56
CA LYS A 7 25.43 2.12 -8.88
C LYS A 7 26.36 1.78 -7.73
N LYS A 8 27.69 1.99 -7.90
CA LYS A 8 28.66 1.73 -6.81
C LYS A 8 28.39 2.60 -5.59
N TYR A 9 28.08 3.89 -5.78
CA TYR A 9 27.73 4.81 -4.71
C TYR A 9 26.38 4.47 -4.08
N LEU A 10 25.38 4.16 -4.91
CA LEU A 10 24.04 3.81 -4.43
C LEU A 10 24.02 2.53 -3.58
N LEU A 11 24.83 1.54 -3.92
CA LEU A 11 24.96 0.30 -3.14
C LEU A 11 25.57 0.49 -1.74
N SER A 12 26.15 1.65 -1.42
CA SER A 12 26.64 1.95 -0.07
C SER A 12 25.50 2.19 0.93
N PHE A 13 24.29 2.53 0.46
CA PHE A 13 23.10 2.79 1.29
C PHE A 13 21.81 2.12 0.77
N CYS A 14 21.84 1.54 -0.45
CA CYS A 14 20.74 0.77 -1.02
C CYS A 14 21.12 -0.71 -1.11
N LYS A 15 20.24 -1.60 -0.66
CA LYS A 15 20.44 -3.05 -0.77
C LYS A 15 20.48 -3.54 -2.23
N ASN A 16 19.64 -2.95 -3.08
CA ASN A 16 19.53 -3.30 -4.49
C ASN A 16 19.38 -2.03 -5.34
N VAL A 17 19.94 -2.06 -6.54
CA VAL A 17 19.84 -0.99 -7.55
C VAL A 17 19.50 -1.61 -8.89
N PHE A 18 18.41 -1.18 -9.50
CA PHE A 18 17.90 -1.69 -10.77
C PHE A 18 17.94 -0.61 -11.84
N ASN A 19 18.36 -0.99 -13.04
CA ASN A 19 18.36 -0.10 -14.21
C ASN A 19 17.09 -0.33 -15.05
N PHE A 20 16.23 0.66 -15.14
CA PHE A 20 15.04 0.64 -16.00
C PHE A 20 15.26 1.35 -17.35
N GLY A 21 16.51 1.68 -17.68
CA GLY A 21 16.89 2.35 -18.93
C GLY A 21 16.74 3.87 -18.85
N THR A 22 15.53 4.40 -18.87
CA THR A 22 15.26 5.84 -18.81
C THR A 22 14.68 6.27 -17.47
N VAL A 23 14.78 7.56 -17.15
CA VAL A 23 14.16 8.16 -15.94
C VAL A 23 12.65 7.96 -15.97
N GLU A 24 12.02 8.09 -17.13
CA GLU A 24 10.58 7.86 -17.31
C GLU A 24 10.21 6.41 -16.94
N LYS A 25 10.93 5.41 -17.46
CA LYS A 25 10.69 3.99 -17.15
C LYS A 25 10.91 3.68 -15.68
N ALA A 26 11.91 4.28 -15.04
CA ALA A 26 12.14 4.13 -13.62
C ALA A 26 10.98 4.74 -12.79
N THR A 27 10.47 5.90 -13.20
CA THR A 27 9.31 6.55 -12.57
C THR A 27 8.05 5.70 -12.72
N GLN A 28 7.76 5.19 -13.92
CA GLN A 28 6.64 4.28 -14.17
C GLN A 28 6.74 3.02 -13.30
N ALA A 29 7.92 2.40 -13.24
CA ALA A 29 8.15 1.20 -12.41
C ALA A 29 7.90 1.48 -10.91
N LYS A 30 8.35 2.62 -10.40
CA LYS A 30 8.08 3.05 -9.01
C LYS A 30 6.58 3.22 -8.76
N LEU A 31 5.85 3.89 -9.66
CA LEU A 31 4.41 4.12 -9.52
C LEU A 31 3.63 2.80 -9.60
N LEU A 32 3.97 1.91 -10.53
CA LEU A 32 3.32 0.60 -10.64
C LEU A 32 3.60 -0.30 -9.43
N SER A 33 4.82 -0.26 -8.88
CA SER A 33 5.14 -0.96 -7.63
C SER A 33 4.34 -0.42 -6.45
N ASN A 34 4.20 0.91 -6.35
CA ASN A 34 3.35 1.53 -5.32
C ASN A 34 1.87 1.20 -5.53
N PHE A 35 1.38 1.17 -6.77
CA PHE A 35 0.02 0.74 -7.10
C PHE A 35 -0.27 -0.64 -6.52
N LEU A 36 0.55 -1.64 -6.84
CA LEU A 36 0.39 -2.99 -6.30
C LEU A 36 0.40 -3.00 -4.76
N SER A 37 1.36 -2.31 -4.15
CA SER A 37 1.50 -2.26 -2.70
C SER A 37 0.31 -1.58 -2.02
N LEU A 38 -0.16 -0.44 -2.53
CA LEU A 38 -1.25 0.33 -1.94
C LEU A 38 -2.59 -0.39 -2.09
N LEU A 39 -2.88 -1.00 -3.25
CA LEU A 39 -4.09 -1.80 -3.44
C LEU A 39 -4.12 -3.01 -2.51
N THR A 40 -3.00 -3.73 -2.40
CA THR A 40 -2.86 -4.86 -1.46
C THR A 40 -3.09 -4.40 -0.02
N THR A 41 -2.51 -3.26 0.37
CA THR A 41 -2.69 -2.70 1.71
C THR A 41 -4.14 -2.29 1.97
N THR A 42 -4.80 -1.64 1.01
CA THR A 42 -6.22 -1.28 1.12
C THR A 42 -7.09 -2.52 1.33
N THR A 43 -6.86 -3.57 0.55
CA THR A 43 -7.58 -4.85 0.69
C THR A 43 -7.34 -5.48 2.08
N VAL A 44 -6.11 -5.44 2.59
CA VAL A 44 -5.80 -5.94 3.94
C VAL A 44 -6.52 -5.13 5.02
N ILE A 45 -6.59 -3.81 4.90
CA ILE A 45 -7.33 -2.96 5.85
C ILE A 45 -8.81 -3.34 5.86
N GLU A 46 -9.43 -3.46 4.68
CA GLU A 46 -10.84 -3.88 4.55
C GLU A 46 -11.07 -5.30 5.05
N PHE A 47 -10.14 -6.22 4.84
CA PHE A 47 -10.19 -7.57 5.41
C PHE A 47 -10.28 -7.52 6.94
N PHE A 48 -9.43 -6.75 7.62
CA PHE A 48 -9.48 -6.60 9.08
C PHE A 48 -10.76 -5.93 9.56
N ARG A 49 -11.20 -4.85 8.91
CA ARG A 49 -12.44 -4.13 9.24
C ARG A 49 -13.65 -5.06 9.12
N SER A 50 -13.75 -5.78 8.01
CA SER A 50 -14.83 -6.74 7.75
C SER A 50 -14.81 -7.89 8.76
N ALA A 51 -13.64 -8.45 9.04
CA ALA A 51 -13.49 -9.53 9.99
C ALA A 51 -13.91 -9.13 11.42
N LYS A 52 -13.55 -7.91 11.85
CA LYS A 52 -14.00 -7.35 13.14
C LYS A 52 -15.50 -7.14 13.17
N LYS A 53 -16.09 -6.56 12.13
CA LYS A 53 -17.53 -6.31 12.02
C LYS A 53 -18.36 -7.58 12.01
N LEU A 54 -17.81 -8.65 11.43
CA LEU A 54 -18.42 -9.99 11.40
C LEU A 54 -18.08 -10.83 12.65
N HIS A 55 -17.39 -10.25 13.65
CA HIS A 55 -16.99 -10.94 14.90
C HIS A 55 -16.17 -12.22 14.67
N ASN A 56 -15.36 -12.27 13.60
CA ASN A 56 -14.48 -13.40 13.33
C ASN A 56 -13.31 -13.47 14.32
N ASN A 57 -12.80 -14.68 14.54
CA ASN A 57 -11.53 -14.86 15.23
C ASN A 57 -10.37 -14.40 14.34
N LEU A 58 -9.83 -13.23 14.63
CA LEU A 58 -8.80 -12.60 13.81
C LEU A 58 -7.51 -13.41 13.74
N ASN A 59 -7.09 -14.08 14.83
CA ASN A 59 -5.88 -14.91 14.82
C ASN A 59 -6.02 -16.06 13.82
N LEU A 60 -7.08 -16.85 13.97
CA LEU A 60 -7.34 -17.99 13.09
C LEU A 60 -7.54 -17.55 11.64
N LEU A 61 -8.26 -16.45 11.41
CA LEU A 61 -8.48 -15.92 10.07
C LEU A 61 -7.19 -15.44 9.39
N CYS A 62 -6.30 -14.79 10.16
CA CYS A 62 -4.97 -14.41 9.66
C CYS A 62 -4.09 -15.62 9.34
N ASP A 63 -4.14 -16.68 10.17
CA ASP A 63 -3.39 -17.92 9.90
C ASP A 63 -3.85 -18.55 8.58
N VAL A 64 -5.16 -18.66 8.37
CA VAL A 64 -5.73 -19.16 7.10
C VAL A 64 -5.31 -18.28 5.91
N ALA A 65 -5.42 -16.96 6.05
CA ALA A 65 -5.05 -16.02 4.98
C ALA A 65 -3.55 -16.08 4.63
N LYS A 66 -2.68 -16.28 5.63
CA LYS A 66 -1.23 -16.42 5.43
C LYS A 66 -0.85 -17.74 4.73
N LEU A 67 -1.64 -18.78 4.86
CA LEU A 67 -1.44 -20.06 4.17
C LEU A 67 -1.95 -20.05 2.72
N GLY A 68 -2.87 -19.16 2.41
CA GLY A 68 -3.52 -19.05 1.10
C GLY A 68 -2.87 -18.03 0.16
N SER A 69 -3.49 -17.85 -1.01
CA SER A 69 -3.08 -16.89 -2.04
C SER A 69 -3.23 -15.41 -1.61
N GLY A 70 -3.93 -15.15 -0.51
CA GLY A 70 -4.03 -13.81 0.09
C GLY A 70 -2.79 -13.38 0.86
N ASN A 71 -1.80 -14.25 1.03
CA ASN A 71 -0.57 -13.90 1.73
C ASN A 71 0.19 -12.78 1.02
N SER A 72 0.65 -11.80 1.78
CA SER A 72 1.39 -10.65 1.26
C SER A 72 2.26 -10.01 2.33
N GLY A 73 3.27 -9.24 1.91
CA GLY A 73 4.08 -8.46 2.84
C GLY A 73 3.26 -7.41 3.63
N ALA A 74 2.19 -6.88 3.05
CA ALA A 74 1.27 -5.98 3.74
C ALA A 74 0.48 -6.72 4.84
N LEU A 75 -0.12 -7.88 4.50
CA LEU A 75 -0.84 -8.71 5.47
C LEU A 75 0.06 -9.06 6.67
N ASN A 76 1.26 -9.55 6.41
CA ASN A 76 2.17 -9.97 7.47
C ASN A 76 2.53 -8.80 8.41
N ARG A 77 2.95 -7.66 7.85
CA ARG A 77 3.32 -6.47 8.66
C ARG A 77 2.16 -5.90 9.47
N ILE A 78 0.95 -5.87 8.89
CA ILE A 78 -0.23 -5.35 9.59
C ILE A 78 -0.67 -6.36 10.66
N ALA A 79 -0.79 -7.64 10.33
CA ALA A 79 -1.23 -8.69 11.24
C ALA A 79 -0.32 -8.81 12.47
N ASP A 80 1.01 -8.81 12.27
CA ASP A 80 1.98 -8.97 13.37
C ASP A 80 1.82 -7.94 14.50
N LYS A 81 1.26 -6.77 14.18
CA LYS A 81 0.94 -5.72 15.14
C LYS A 81 -0.53 -5.64 15.49
N ALA A 82 -1.43 -5.67 14.53
CA ALA A 82 -2.87 -5.51 14.74
C ALA A 82 -3.45 -6.59 15.65
N LEU A 83 -2.96 -7.84 15.59
CA LEU A 83 -3.35 -8.93 16.50
C LEU A 83 -2.94 -8.69 17.97
N LYS A 84 -2.04 -7.72 18.21
CA LYS A 84 -1.62 -7.27 19.54
C LYS A 84 -2.25 -5.93 19.94
N GLY A 85 -3.20 -5.42 19.16
CA GLY A 85 -3.85 -4.13 19.39
C GLY A 85 -3.02 -2.91 18.92
N ASP A 86 -1.88 -3.11 18.25
CA ASP A 86 -1.09 -2.02 17.66
C ASP A 86 -1.40 -1.92 16.14
N TYR A 87 -2.12 -0.89 15.75
CA TYR A 87 -2.50 -0.66 14.35
C TYR A 87 -1.48 0.18 13.55
N LYS A 88 -0.25 0.33 14.03
CA LYS A 88 0.84 1.05 13.36
C LYS A 88 1.77 0.12 12.55
N GLY A 89 1.20 -0.96 12.00
CA GLY A 89 1.96 -1.98 11.24
C GLY A 89 2.40 -1.52 9.85
N TYR A 90 1.76 -0.53 9.27
CA TYR A 90 2.12 -0.01 7.94
C TYR A 90 2.38 1.50 8.03
N VAL A 91 3.68 1.88 8.00
CA VAL A 91 4.14 3.25 8.27
C VAL A 91 4.03 4.10 6.99
N PHE A 92 2.81 4.46 6.62
CA PHE A 92 2.50 5.35 5.50
C PHE A 92 1.17 6.06 5.78
N SER A 93 1.13 7.39 5.68
CA SER A 93 -0.07 8.15 6.04
C SER A 93 -1.13 8.13 4.94
N VAL A 94 -2.39 8.39 5.33
CA VAL A 94 -3.52 8.55 4.39
C VAL A 94 -3.22 9.64 3.36
N ASN A 95 -2.72 10.81 3.79
CA ASN A 95 -2.37 11.91 2.89
C ASN A 95 -1.31 11.51 1.86
N ASN A 96 -0.26 10.78 2.28
CA ASN A 96 0.78 10.30 1.37
C ASN A 96 0.25 9.23 0.40
N THR A 97 -0.66 8.39 0.88
CA THR A 97 -1.33 7.38 0.05
C THR A 97 -2.16 8.04 -1.04
N LEU A 98 -2.96 9.03 -0.71
CA LEU A 98 -3.75 9.80 -1.68
C LEU A 98 -2.87 10.48 -2.72
N LYS A 99 -1.79 11.14 -2.29
CA LYS A 99 -0.83 11.76 -3.22
C LYS A 99 -0.27 10.74 -4.22
N ASP A 100 0.16 9.58 -3.75
CA ASP A 100 0.73 8.55 -4.63
C ASP A 100 -0.35 7.91 -5.53
N LEU A 101 -1.56 7.68 -5.03
CA LEU A 101 -2.69 7.19 -5.84
C LEU A 101 -3.10 8.20 -6.92
N THR A 102 -3.02 9.50 -6.67
CA THR A 102 -3.27 10.53 -7.70
C THR A 102 -2.31 10.36 -8.87
N TYR A 103 -1.01 10.27 -8.62
CA TYR A 103 -0.01 10.05 -9.69
C TYR A 103 -0.20 8.72 -10.42
N ILE A 104 -0.58 7.67 -9.68
CA ILE A 104 -0.88 6.36 -10.28
C ILE A 104 -2.11 6.44 -11.17
N ASN A 105 -3.17 7.09 -10.71
CA ASN A 105 -4.40 7.26 -11.45
C ASN A 105 -4.17 8.01 -12.78
N ASP A 106 -3.40 9.10 -12.74
CA ASP A 106 -3.03 9.86 -13.93
C ASP A 106 -2.24 9.00 -14.92
N LEU A 107 -1.23 8.25 -14.43
CA LEU A 107 -0.45 7.33 -15.27
C LEU A 107 -1.33 6.25 -15.93
N LEU A 108 -2.24 5.63 -15.18
CA LEU A 108 -3.09 4.56 -15.71
C LEU A 108 -4.12 5.09 -16.70
N LYS A 109 -4.67 6.28 -16.45
CA LYS A 109 -5.61 6.95 -17.35
C LYS A 109 -4.97 7.25 -18.70
N GLU A 110 -3.76 7.80 -18.70
CA GLU A 110 -3.00 8.10 -19.92
C GLU A 110 -2.62 6.83 -20.70
N SER A 111 -2.28 5.74 -19.98
CA SER A 111 -1.75 4.53 -20.61
C SER A 111 -2.81 3.60 -21.16
N TYR A 112 -3.93 3.42 -20.44
CA TYR A 112 -4.92 2.37 -20.73
C TYR A 112 -6.37 2.84 -20.64
N ASN A 113 -6.63 4.06 -20.24
CA ASN A 113 -7.97 4.51 -19.83
C ASN A 113 -8.62 3.56 -18.79
N SER A 114 -7.78 2.98 -17.91
CA SER A 114 -8.18 1.94 -16.93
C SER A 114 -7.74 2.33 -15.52
N GLU A 115 -8.44 3.28 -14.95
CA GLU A 115 -8.19 3.82 -13.61
C GLU A 115 -9.07 3.20 -12.52
N ALA A 116 -9.88 2.18 -12.86
CA ALA A 116 -10.97 1.71 -12.00
C ALA A 116 -10.53 1.32 -10.58
N LEU A 117 -9.47 0.51 -10.45
CA LEU A 117 -9.01 0.07 -9.13
C LEU A 117 -8.29 1.18 -8.35
N SER A 118 -7.50 2.01 -9.01
CA SER A 118 -6.85 3.16 -8.36
C SER A 118 -7.88 4.14 -7.83
N LYS A 119 -8.97 4.38 -8.58
CA LYS A 119 -10.05 5.27 -8.21
C LYS A 119 -10.86 4.74 -7.01
N ILE A 120 -11.13 3.44 -6.97
CA ILE A 120 -11.77 2.81 -5.80
C ILE A 120 -10.91 3.01 -4.54
N ALA A 121 -9.62 2.78 -4.64
CA ALA A 121 -8.71 2.99 -3.52
C ALA A 121 -8.60 4.48 -3.14
N MET A 122 -8.62 5.41 -4.11
CA MET A 122 -8.66 6.84 -3.83
C MET A 122 -9.91 7.20 -3.02
N ASN A 123 -11.10 6.80 -3.46
CA ASN A 123 -12.36 7.08 -2.77
C ASN A 123 -12.34 6.58 -1.31
N PHE A 124 -11.73 5.41 -1.06
CA PHE A 124 -11.57 4.87 0.28
C PHE A 124 -10.76 5.81 1.17
N TYR A 125 -9.62 6.31 0.69
CA TYR A 125 -8.77 7.20 1.47
C TYR A 125 -9.25 8.65 1.50
N GLU A 126 -9.96 9.12 0.47
CA GLU A 126 -10.65 10.41 0.48
C GLU A 126 -11.70 10.47 1.58
N SER A 127 -12.54 9.42 1.68
CA SER A 127 -13.50 9.30 2.77
C SER A 127 -12.81 9.34 4.15
N ALA A 128 -11.71 8.62 4.32
CA ALA A 128 -10.95 8.67 5.57
C ALA A 128 -10.39 10.07 5.87
N LYS A 129 -9.85 10.76 4.87
CA LYS A 129 -9.31 12.12 5.00
C LYS A 129 -10.41 13.13 5.36
N ASP A 130 -11.58 13.05 4.72
CA ASP A 130 -12.72 13.93 4.98
C ASP A 130 -13.27 13.77 6.40
N ASN A 131 -13.07 12.58 7.00
CA ASN A 131 -13.36 12.32 8.41
C ASN A 131 -12.21 12.71 9.37
N GLY A 132 -11.20 13.45 8.89
CA GLY A 132 -10.11 13.98 9.72
C GLY A 132 -8.95 13.01 9.96
N TYR A 133 -8.87 11.88 9.23
CA TYR A 133 -7.86 10.85 9.42
C TYR A 133 -6.66 10.97 8.46
N GLY A 134 -6.47 12.13 7.81
CA GLY A 134 -5.43 12.35 6.82
C GLY A 134 -4.00 12.08 7.31
N ASP A 135 -3.69 12.39 8.55
CA ASP A 135 -2.35 12.22 9.13
C ASP A 135 -2.14 10.86 9.80
N LEU A 136 -3.19 10.04 9.95
CA LEU A 136 -3.06 8.68 10.47
C LEU A 136 -2.31 7.79 9.48
N LEU A 137 -1.63 6.77 10.02
CA LEU A 137 -1.13 5.69 9.21
C LEU A 137 -2.30 4.87 8.65
N VAL A 138 -2.19 4.41 7.40
CA VAL A 138 -3.31 3.71 6.74
C VAL A 138 -3.79 2.49 7.51
N SER A 139 -2.91 1.77 8.21
CA SER A 139 -3.30 0.63 9.03
C SER A 139 -4.07 1.00 10.32
N GLU A 140 -4.01 2.26 10.77
CA GLU A 140 -4.83 2.74 11.89
C GLU A 140 -6.31 2.88 11.50
N LEU A 141 -6.62 2.92 10.19
CA LEU A 141 -7.99 2.95 9.68
C LEU A 141 -8.78 1.67 10.00
N ILE A 142 -8.12 0.58 10.39
CA ILE A 142 -8.76 -0.65 10.88
C ILE A 142 -9.69 -0.37 12.08
N GLU A 143 -9.34 0.62 12.91
CA GLU A 143 -10.09 1.03 14.11
C GLU A 143 -11.06 2.20 13.86
N LYS A 144 -11.17 2.71 12.66
CA LYS A 144 -11.97 3.90 12.38
C LYS A 144 -13.26 3.55 11.66
N GLU A 145 -14.33 4.21 12.08
CA GLU A 145 -15.62 4.20 11.39
C GLU A 145 -15.76 5.50 10.58
N TYR A 146 -16.02 5.38 9.29
CA TYR A 146 -16.25 6.48 8.36
C TYR A 146 -16.94 5.99 7.08
#